data_e96cb0c77c21e730e75557331e7fed31
#
_entry.id   e96cb0c77c21e730e75557331e7fed31
#
_cell.length_a   1.000
_cell.length_b   1.000
_cell.length_c   1.000
_cell.angle_alpha   90.00
_cell.angle_beta   90.00
_cell.angle_gamma   90.00
#
_symmetry.space_group_name_H-M   'P 1'
#
loop_
_entity.id
_entity.type
_entity.pdbx_description
1 polymer ?
#
loop_
_entity_poly.entity_id
_entity_poly.type
_entity_poly.pdbx_seq_one_letter_code
_entity_poly.pdbx_strand_id
1 'polypeptide(L)'
;MNYRKLGNTDLKVSTICLGTMTWGEQNTQDEGFEQMDYALDQGINFWDTAELYSVPPKEKTFGHTEIIIGNWFKKTNKRDKVILATKVAGPSRLYLRGGGNQFDKKNLTEALNGSLKRLQTDYIDLYQLHWPERNTNMFGRLGYEHKDNSEWNKFEDVLENLKNFIDEGKIRNIGLSNETPWGTSKFLEISKEKNLPRMMSVQNPYSLLNRTYEVGLAEVSIREQIGLLAYSPLASGYLSGKYRNNQMPKNSRVALDPNFWTRYNKPNTNVAVDAYYEVAKKNNLDLAQMSLKFCELQPFMTSVIIGATTMEQLKTDIESVNLNLNDEVIKQINEIQKKYPNPCP
;
A
#
# COMPACT_ATOMS: atom_id res chain seq x y z
N MET A 1 -6.96 18.27 5.09
CA MET A 1 -6.23 16.98 5.26
C MET A 1 -6.07 16.67 6.75
N ASN A 2 -6.31 15.42 7.15
CA ASN A 2 -6.07 14.95 8.53
C ASN A 2 -4.73 14.23 8.61
N TYR A 3 -4.18 14.12 9.84
CA TYR A 3 -2.88 13.48 10.08
C TYR A 3 -2.98 12.51 11.25
N ARG A 4 -2.24 11.39 11.16
CA ARG A 4 -2.13 10.36 12.21
C ARG A 4 -0.67 10.03 12.47
N LYS A 5 -0.36 9.53 13.65
CA LYS A 5 0.98 9.02 13.96
C LYS A 5 1.27 7.75 13.17
N LEU A 6 2.50 7.62 12.68
CA LEU A 6 3.01 6.38 12.11
C LEU A 6 3.45 5.45 13.24
N GLY A 7 2.67 4.43 13.51
CA GLY A 7 2.93 3.54 14.63
C GLY A 7 2.98 4.29 15.96
N ASN A 8 3.95 3.96 16.80
CA ASN A 8 4.20 4.63 18.08
C ASN A 8 5.23 5.78 17.99
N THR A 9 5.52 6.27 16.78
CA THR A 9 6.42 7.42 16.56
C THR A 9 5.69 8.76 16.72
N ASP A 10 6.44 9.87 16.73
CA ASP A 10 5.87 11.22 16.64
C ASP A 10 5.71 11.71 15.19
N LEU A 11 6.08 10.88 14.21
CA LEU A 11 5.95 11.20 12.79
C LEU A 11 4.46 11.22 12.38
N LYS A 12 3.98 12.38 11.94
CA LYS A 12 2.59 12.57 11.51
C LYS A 12 2.46 12.46 10.00
N VAL A 13 1.79 11.43 9.54
CA VAL A 13 1.48 11.18 8.13
C VAL A 13 0.04 11.58 7.80
N SER A 14 -0.20 12.07 6.59
CA SER A 14 -1.55 12.35 6.10
C SER A 14 -2.39 11.08 6.04
N THR A 15 -3.70 11.18 6.34
CA THR A 15 -4.62 10.03 6.33
C THR A 15 -4.86 9.47 4.92
N ILE A 16 -4.53 10.25 3.90
CA ILE A 16 -4.38 9.81 2.50
C ILE A 16 -2.90 9.80 2.16
N CYS A 17 -2.42 8.72 1.54
CA CYS A 17 -1.07 8.55 1.05
C CYS A 17 -1.07 8.55 -0.48
N LEU A 18 -0.14 9.25 -1.10
CA LEU A 18 0.04 9.25 -2.55
C LEU A 18 0.76 7.96 -2.97
N GLY A 19 0.01 7.02 -3.56
CA GLY A 19 0.55 5.82 -4.20
C GLY A 19 1.01 6.11 -5.61
N THR A 20 2.16 5.58 -5.98
CA THR A 20 2.91 6.01 -7.17
C THR A 20 3.12 4.93 -8.22
N MET A 21 2.58 3.74 -8.02
CA MET A 21 2.92 2.53 -8.79
C MET A 21 2.64 2.59 -10.31
N THR A 22 1.87 3.55 -10.79
CA THR A 22 1.51 3.68 -12.20
C THR A 22 2.51 4.52 -13.00
N TRP A 23 3.39 5.28 -12.33
CA TRP A 23 4.33 6.18 -12.98
C TRP A 23 5.50 5.41 -13.60
N GLY A 24 5.71 5.64 -14.90
CA GLY A 24 6.68 4.92 -15.72
C GLY A 24 6.08 3.76 -16.53
N GLU A 25 4.77 3.48 -16.37
CA GLU A 25 3.98 2.55 -17.20
C GLU A 25 2.72 3.24 -17.75
N GLN A 26 1.68 3.45 -16.92
CA GLN A 26 0.46 4.13 -17.34
C GLN A 26 0.61 5.64 -17.39
N ASN A 27 1.44 6.20 -16.52
CA ASN A 27 1.66 7.64 -16.44
C ASN A 27 3.10 7.98 -16.79
N THR A 28 3.27 9.11 -17.48
CA THR A 28 4.54 9.74 -17.79
C THR A 28 5.16 10.41 -16.56
N GLN A 29 6.42 10.84 -16.67
CA GLN A 29 7.08 11.62 -15.63
C GLN A 29 6.38 12.95 -15.37
N ASP A 30 5.94 13.66 -16.42
CA ASP A 30 5.30 14.96 -16.29
C ASP A 30 3.94 14.85 -15.59
N GLU A 31 3.15 13.83 -15.91
CA GLU A 31 1.90 13.53 -15.18
C GLU A 31 2.19 13.17 -13.72
N GLY A 32 3.26 12.43 -13.44
CA GLY A 32 3.69 12.14 -12.07
C GLY A 32 4.07 13.43 -11.31
N PHE A 33 4.74 14.36 -11.98
CA PHE A 33 5.10 15.67 -11.40
C PHE A 33 3.86 16.49 -11.06
N GLU A 34 2.89 16.56 -11.96
CA GLU A 34 1.61 17.24 -11.70
C GLU A 34 0.87 16.64 -10.50
N GLN A 35 0.84 15.31 -10.40
CA GLN A 35 0.22 14.61 -9.26
C GLN A 35 0.96 14.88 -7.94
N MET A 36 2.30 14.90 -7.93
CA MET A 36 3.11 15.20 -6.75
C MET A 36 2.91 16.64 -6.27
N ASP A 37 2.96 17.61 -7.18
CA ASP A 37 2.75 19.02 -6.85
C ASP A 37 1.35 19.22 -6.26
N TYR A 38 0.31 18.73 -6.95
CA TYR A 38 -1.07 18.83 -6.47
C TYR A 38 -1.29 18.15 -5.11
N ALA A 39 -0.79 16.91 -4.94
CA ALA A 39 -0.95 16.18 -3.69
C ALA A 39 -0.31 16.92 -2.51
N LEU A 40 0.91 17.46 -2.70
CA LEU A 40 1.59 18.24 -1.67
C LEU A 40 0.83 19.52 -1.33
N ASP A 41 0.31 20.25 -2.34
CA ASP A 41 -0.50 21.46 -2.16
C ASP A 41 -1.82 21.17 -1.41
N GLN A 42 -2.36 19.96 -1.53
CA GLN A 42 -3.53 19.50 -0.77
C GLN A 42 -3.17 18.97 0.65
N GLY A 43 -1.90 19.04 1.04
CA GLY A 43 -1.43 18.63 2.37
C GLY A 43 -1.12 17.13 2.50
N ILE A 44 -1.00 16.39 1.38
CA ILE A 44 -0.53 15.00 1.41
C ILE A 44 0.99 15.02 1.55
N ASN A 45 1.47 14.75 2.74
CA ASN A 45 2.90 14.68 3.06
C ASN A 45 3.47 13.25 3.01
N PHE A 46 2.65 12.23 2.82
CA PHE A 46 3.04 10.83 2.84
C PHE A 46 2.93 10.20 1.45
N TRP A 47 4.06 9.70 0.91
CA TRP A 47 4.14 9.11 -0.42
C TRP A 47 4.69 7.69 -0.34
N ASP A 48 4.09 6.77 -1.12
CA ASP A 48 4.46 5.36 -1.14
C ASP A 48 4.93 4.92 -2.53
N THR A 49 6.12 4.35 -2.59
CA THR A 49 6.72 3.75 -3.76
C THR A 49 7.32 2.37 -3.44
N ALA A 50 8.05 1.76 -4.36
CA ALA A 50 8.82 0.53 -4.16
C ALA A 50 9.91 0.38 -5.22
N GLU A 51 11.00 -0.36 -4.90
CA GLU A 51 12.02 -0.68 -5.89
C GLU A 51 11.46 -1.42 -7.11
N LEU A 52 10.44 -2.26 -6.89
CA LEU A 52 9.81 -3.07 -7.95
C LEU A 52 8.98 -2.24 -8.93
N TYR A 53 8.53 -1.03 -8.56
CA TYR A 53 7.60 -0.26 -9.39
C TYR A 53 8.30 0.33 -10.63
N SER A 54 7.63 0.38 -11.75
CA SER A 54 6.18 0.50 -12.01
C SER A 54 5.45 -0.85 -11.99
N VAL A 55 4.10 -0.76 -11.98
CA VAL A 55 3.20 -1.93 -12.03
C VAL A 55 2.31 -1.84 -13.29
N PRO A 56 2.17 -2.93 -14.08
CA PRO A 56 2.70 -4.29 -13.89
C PRO A 56 4.22 -4.36 -13.89
N PRO A 57 4.83 -5.19 -13.00
CA PRO A 57 6.29 -5.24 -12.86
C PRO A 57 6.94 -5.89 -14.09
N LYS A 58 7.88 -5.17 -14.72
CA LYS A 58 8.67 -5.62 -15.86
C LYS A 58 10.13 -5.26 -15.65
N GLU A 59 11.05 -6.06 -16.20
CA GLU A 59 12.47 -5.78 -16.15
C GLU A 59 12.84 -4.40 -16.73
N LYS A 60 12.15 -3.99 -17.80
CA LYS A 60 12.39 -2.69 -18.46
C LYS A 60 11.99 -1.48 -17.65
N THR A 61 10.99 -1.60 -16.77
CA THR A 61 10.41 -0.47 -16.02
C THR A 61 10.61 -0.58 -14.51
N PHE A 62 11.34 -1.58 -14.07
CA PHE A 62 11.77 -1.72 -12.69
C PHE A 62 12.53 -0.47 -12.22
N GLY A 63 12.11 0.09 -11.08
CA GLY A 63 12.71 1.28 -10.48
C GLY A 63 12.33 2.61 -11.15
N HIS A 64 11.56 2.62 -12.24
CA HIS A 64 11.18 3.85 -12.94
C HIS A 64 10.40 4.82 -12.05
N THR A 65 9.52 4.31 -11.21
CA THR A 65 8.73 5.16 -10.29
C THR A 65 9.64 5.89 -9.30
N GLU A 66 10.64 5.22 -8.72
CA GLU A 66 11.62 5.86 -7.84
C GLU A 66 12.47 6.91 -8.60
N ILE A 67 12.84 6.64 -9.86
CA ILE A 67 13.57 7.61 -10.71
C ILE A 67 12.73 8.87 -10.92
N ILE A 68 11.44 8.74 -11.22
CA ILE A 68 10.52 9.86 -11.43
C ILE A 68 10.42 10.71 -10.14
N ILE A 69 10.26 10.08 -8.99
CA ILE A 69 10.23 10.77 -7.68
C ILE A 69 11.57 11.48 -7.41
N GLY A 70 12.69 10.80 -7.64
CA GLY A 70 14.03 11.39 -7.47
C GLY A 70 14.27 12.60 -8.37
N ASN A 71 13.82 12.56 -9.63
CA ASN A 71 13.87 13.68 -10.55
C ASN A 71 13.03 14.87 -10.06
N TRP A 72 11.87 14.61 -9.47
CA TRP A 72 11.05 15.65 -8.85
C TRP A 72 11.73 16.28 -7.64
N PHE A 73 12.32 15.48 -6.72
CA PHE A 73 13.09 16.00 -5.60
C PHE A 73 14.24 16.91 -6.04
N LYS A 74 15.02 16.46 -7.04
CA LYS A 74 16.10 17.25 -7.61
C LYS A 74 15.63 18.56 -8.24
N LYS A 75 14.50 18.52 -8.96
CA LYS A 75 13.93 19.69 -9.64
C LYS A 75 13.37 20.72 -8.66
N THR A 76 12.71 20.26 -7.59
CA THR A 76 11.94 21.12 -6.69
C THR A 76 12.65 21.47 -5.38
N ASN A 77 13.66 20.69 -5.00
CA ASN A 77 14.34 20.76 -3.70
C ASN A 77 13.37 20.65 -2.49
N LYS A 78 12.28 19.84 -2.65
CA LYS A 78 11.22 19.67 -1.63
C LYS A 78 11.28 18.31 -0.93
N ARG A 79 12.44 17.62 -0.88
CA ARG A 79 12.56 16.30 -0.23
C ARG A 79 12.13 16.33 1.25
N ASP A 80 12.43 17.41 1.95
CA ASP A 80 12.10 17.61 3.36
C ASP A 80 10.61 17.82 3.65
N LYS A 81 9.80 18.09 2.63
CA LYS A 81 8.33 18.24 2.74
C LYS A 81 7.59 16.91 2.68
N VAL A 82 8.29 15.83 2.32
CA VAL A 82 7.69 14.53 2.04
C VAL A 82 8.21 13.48 3.00
N ILE A 83 7.29 12.76 3.64
CA ILE A 83 7.56 11.50 4.33
C ILE A 83 7.49 10.41 3.27
N LEU A 84 8.65 9.85 2.92
CA LEU A 84 8.77 8.91 1.81
C LEU A 84 8.87 7.47 2.32
N ALA A 85 7.94 6.62 1.85
CA ALA A 85 8.01 5.18 2.01
C ALA A 85 8.47 4.50 0.72
N THR A 86 9.44 3.59 0.80
CA THR A 86 9.74 2.64 -0.27
C THR A 86 9.87 1.23 0.28
N LYS A 87 10.07 0.24 -0.60
CA LYS A 87 10.00 -1.17 -0.22
C LYS A 87 11.07 -1.98 -0.93
N VAL A 88 11.69 -2.91 -0.19
CA VAL A 88 12.51 -3.98 -0.78
C VAL A 88 11.63 -5.14 -1.21
N ALA A 89 11.78 -5.61 -2.44
CA ALA A 89 11.05 -6.77 -2.95
C ALA A 89 11.46 -8.06 -2.22
N GLY A 90 10.48 -8.88 -1.87
CA GLY A 90 10.71 -10.24 -1.40
C GLY A 90 11.08 -11.21 -2.55
N PRO A 91 11.18 -12.53 -2.28
CA PRO A 91 11.55 -13.52 -3.28
C PRO A 91 10.67 -13.53 -4.53
N SER A 92 11.19 -13.98 -5.64
CA SER A 92 10.46 -14.40 -6.86
C SER A 92 10.68 -13.62 -8.17
N ARG A 93 11.46 -12.55 -8.21
CA ARG A 93 11.70 -11.79 -9.45
C ARG A 93 13.14 -11.99 -9.93
N LEU A 94 13.33 -12.82 -10.97
CA LEU A 94 14.67 -13.17 -11.48
C LEU A 94 15.52 -11.97 -11.91
N TYR A 95 14.90 -10.92 -12.43
CA TYR A 95 15.61 -9.70 -12.84
C TYR A 95 16.03 -8.80 -11.67
N LEU A 96 15.53 -9.06 -10.47
CA LEU A 96 15.98 -8.36 -9.27
C LEU A 96 17.10 -9.17 -8.63
N ARG A 97 18.32 -8.68 -8.68
CA ARG A 97 19.50 -9.30 -8.02
C ARG A 97 19.65 -10.81 -8.29
N GLY A 98 19.32 -11.25 -9.53
CA GLY A 98 19.39 -12.66 -9.93
C GLY A 98 18.33 -13.58 -9.32
N GLY A 99 17.24 -13.01 -8.77
CA GLY A 99 16.13 -13.76 -8.16
C GLY A 99 16.31 -14.16 -6.70
N GLY A 100 17.51 -14.00 -6.15
CA GLY A 100 17.81 -14.25 -4.74
C GLY A 100 17.39 -13.10 -3.82
N ASN A 101 16.13 -12.65 -3.93
CA ASN A 101 15.63 -11.47 -3.22
C ASN A 101 15.25 -11.79 -1.77
N GLN A 102 16.11 -12.50 -1.05
CA GLN A 102 15.96 -12.75 0.37
C GLN A 102 16.35 -11.51 1.19
N PHE A 103 15.90 -11.46 2.45
CA PHE A 103 16.20 -10.34 3.34
C PHE A 103 17.53 -10.51 4.09
N ASP A 104 18.52 -11.13 3.42
CA ASP A 104 19.89 -11.17 3.89
C ASP A 104 20.59 -9.80 3.75
N LYS A 105 21.70 -9.64 4.44
CA LYS A 105 22.47 -8.40 4.46
C LYS A 105 22.83 -7.89 3.06
N LYS A 106 23.28 -8.78 2.16
CA LYS A 106 23.71 -8.41 0.81
C LYS A 106 22.54 -7.85 0.00
N ASN A 107 21.44 -8.61 -0.07
CA ASN A 107 20.26 -8.21 -0.84
C ASN A 107 19.61 -6.94 -0.30
N LEU A 108 19.47 -6.80 1.02
CA LEU A 108 18.95 -5.60 1.66
C LEU A 108 19.82 -4.37 1.36
N THR A 109 21.17 -4.53 1.44
CA THR A 109 22.10 -3.44 1.14
C THR A 109 22.04 -2.98 -0.31
N GLU A 110 22.02 -3.93 -1.26
CA GLU A 110 21.92 -3.62 -2.69
C GLU A 110 20.60 -2.94 -3.03
N ALA A 111 19.48 -3.44 -2.47
CA ALA A 111 18.16 -2.86 -2.66
C ALA A 111 18.09 -1.42 -2.14
N LEU A 112 18.51 -1.19 -0.90
CA LEU A 112 18.47 0.14 -0.27
C LEU A 112 19.34 1.14 -1.02
N ASN A 113 20.60 0.79 -1.32
CA ASN A 113 21.50 1.68 -2.05
C ASN A 113 20.97 1.98 -3.47
N GLY A 114 20.35 1.00 -4.12
CA GLY A 114 19.66 1.19 -5.39
C GLY A 114 18.50 2.17 -5.28
N SER A 115 17.64 2.03 -4.28
CA SER A 115 16.52 2.95 -4.03
C SER A 115 16.99 4.36 -3.71
N LEU A 116 17.97 4.54 -2.82
CA LEU A 116 18.56 5.85 -2.50
C LEU A 116 19.10 6.56 -3.75
N LYS A 117 19.82 5.79 -4.61
CA LYS A 117 20.35 6.32 -5.88
C LYS A 117 19.23 6.77 -6.84
N ARG A 118 18.17 5.95 -7.04
CA ARG A 118 17.06 6.27 -7.93
C ARG A 118 16.25 7.45 -7.40
N LEU A 119 16.00 7.48 -6.09
CA LEU A 119 15.27 8.55 -5.39
C LEU A 119 16.10 9.83 -5.21
N GLN A 120 17.40 9.80 -5.49
CA GLN A 120 18.31 10.96 -5.36
C GLN A 120 18.21 11.60 -3.96
N THR A 121 18.23 10.78 -2.91
CA THR A 121 18.12 11.18 -1.51
C THR A 121 19.07 10.32 -0.65
N ASP A 122 19.50 10.86 0.48
CA ASP A 122 20.40 10.15 1.40
C ASP A 122 19.64 9.32 2.45
N TYR A 123 18.31 9.49 2.54
CA TYR A 123 17.51 8.79 3.54
C TYR A 123 16.09 8.47 3.06
N ILE A 124 15.52 7.42 3.67
CA ILE A 124 14.12 6.99 3.53
C ILE A 124 13.43 7.13 4.89
N ASP A 125 12.21 7.67 4.92
CA ASP A 125 11.47 7.83 6.18
C ASP A 125 10.84 6.53 6.68
N LEU A 126 10.34 5.68 5.75
CA LEU A 126 9.79 4.35 6.05
C LEU A 126 10.28 3.33 5.02
N TYR A 127 11.09 2.36 5.45
CA TYR A 127 11.56 1.27 4.60
C TYR A 127 10.80 -0.02 4.92
N GLN A 128 10.16 -0.62 3.91
CA GLN A 128 9.22 -1.72 4.12
C GLN A 128 9.71 -3.02 3.47
N LEU A 129 9.48 -4.16 4.14
CA LEU A 129 9.59 -5.48 3.55
C LEU A 129 8.33 -5.74 2.72
N HIS A 130 8.45 -5.82 1.38
CA HIS A 130 7.31 -5.75 0.45
C HIS A 130 6.38 -6.96 0.52
N TRP A 131 6.92 -8.17 0.76
CA TRP A 131 6.18 -9.40 1.09
C TRP A 131 7.08 -10.39 1.79
N PRO A 132 6.49 -11.32 2.58
CA PRO A 132 7.25 -12.33 3.31
C PRO A 132 8.09 -13.25 2.42
N GLU A 133 9.21 -13.71 2.94
CA GLU A 133 10.04 -14.75 2.28
C GLU A 133 9.40 -16.13 2.37
N ARG A 134 8.67 -16.38 3.44
CA ARG A 134 8.01 -17.67 3.68
C ARG A 134 6.70 -17.80 2.91
N ASN A 135 6.21 -19.03 2.78
CA ASN A 135 4.92 -19.27 2.13
C ASN A 135 3.77 -18.68 2.98
N THR A 136 3.04 -17.74 2.44
CA THR A 136 1.88 -17.09 3.04
C THR A 136 0.79 -16.84 2.00
N ASN A 137 -0.44 -16.63 2.46
CA ASN A 137 -1.49 -16.11 1.58
C ASN A 137 -1.29 -14.61 1.37
N MET A 138 -1.01 -14.23 0.14
CA MET A 138 -0.85 -12.84 -0.30
C MET A 138 -1.34 -12.68 -1.73
N PHE A 139 -1.59 -11.44 -2.14
CA PHE A 139 -2.00 -11.10 -3.51
C PHE A 139 -3.25 -11.84 -4.01
N GLY A 140 -4.23 -12.07 -3.14
CA GLY A 140 -5.51 -12.67 -3.50
C GLY A 140 -5.52 -14.20 -3.54
N ARG A 141 -4.52 -14.87 -2.99
CA ARG A 141 -4.55 -16.32 -2.80
C ARG A 141 -5.55 -16.70 -1.73
N LEU A 142 -6.35 -17.73 -2.03
CA LEU A 142 -7.30 -18.33 -1.10
C LEU A 142 -6.80 -19.71 -0.68
N GLY A 143 -7.04 -20.04 0.59
CA GLY A 143 -6.59 -21.30 1.17
C GLY A 143 -5.10 -21.30 1.51
N TYR A 144 -4.77 -21.62 2.75
CA TYR A 144 -3.39 -21.75 3.20
C TYR A 144 -2.92 -23.18 3.05
N GLU A 145 -1.84 -23.38 2.31
CA GLU A 145 -1.12 -24.64 2.22
C GLU A 145 0.21 -24.49 2.95
N HIS A 146 0.39 -25.24 4.05
CA HIS A 146 1.64 -25.20 4.79
C HIS A 146 2.78 -25.80 3.96
N LYS A 147 3.88 -25.05 3.87
CA LYS A 147 5.14 -25.55 3.32
C LYS A 147 6.21 -25.32 4.38
N ASP A 148 6.80 -26.41 4.83
CA ASP A 148 7.94 -26.35 5.72
C ASP A 148 9.18 -25.96 4.90
N ASN A 149 9.39 -24.67 4.74
CA ASN A 149 10.58 -24.11 4.10
C ASN A 149 11.43 -23.45 5.18
N SER A 150 12.51 -24.13 5.53
CA SER A 150 13.53 -23.66 6.48
C SER A 150 14.49 -22.62 5.86
N GLU A 151 14.28 -22.23 4.60
CA GLU A 151 15.26 -21.42 3.82
C GLU A 151 15.04 -19.91 3.86
N TRP A 152 14.18 -19.38 4.73
CA TRP A 152 13.99 -17.95 4.90
C TRP A 152 14.84 -17.39 6.05
N ASN A 153 15.24 -16.11 5.96
CA ASN A 153 16.06 -15.47 6.98
C ASN A 153 15.31 -15.34 8.31
N LYS A 154 16.00 -15.57 9.43
CA LYS A 154 15.42 -15.36 10.75
C LYS A 154 15.03 -13.89 10.91
N PHE A 155 13.91 -13.64 11.55
CA PHE A 155 13.44 -12.27 11.80
C PHE A 155 14.44 -11.43 12.60
N GLU A 156 15.20 -12.06 13.51
CA GLU A 156 16.29 -11.41 14.25
C GLU A 156 17.37 -10.88 13.31
N ASP A 157 17.88 -11.73 12.40
CA ASP A 157 18.93 -11.33 11.43
C ASP A 157 18.46 -10.21 10.50
N VAL A 158 17.18 -10.27 10.09
CA VAL A 158 16.55 -9.20 9.27
C VAL A 158 16.49 -7.88 10.04
N LEU A 159 16.05 -7.91 11.32
CA LEU A 159 15.99 -6.73 12.17
C LEU A 159 17.36 -6.13 12.46
N GLU A 160 18.40 -6.98 12.67
CA GLU A 160 19.78 -6.53 12.85
C GLU A 160 20.31 -5.83 11.60
N ASN A 161 20.04 -6.38 10.41
CA ASN A 161 20.42 -5.74 9.15
C ASN A 161 19.74 -4.37 8.97
N LEU A 162 18.44 -4.29 9.28
CA LEU A 162 17.69 -3.03 9.21
C LEU A 162 18.17 -2.02 10.27
N LYS A 163 18.57 -2.49 11.47
CA LYS A 163 19.17 -1.65 12.50
C LYS A 163 20.43 -0.95 11.99
N ASN A 164 21.31 -1.67 11.30
CA ASN A 164 22.52 -1.08 10.75
C ASN A 164 22.20 0.09 9.80
N PHE A 165 21.15 -0.01 8.98
CA PHE A 165 20.74 1.09 8.08
C PHE A 165 20.14 2.28 8.84
N ILE A 166 19.48 2.03 9.98
CA ILE A 166 19.02 3.10 10.88
C ILE A 166 20.22 3.80 11.51
N ASP A 167 21.18 3.04 12.03
CA ASP A 167 22.39 3.58 12.67
C ASP A 167 23.25 4.39 11.67
N GLU A 168 23.24 3.99 10.39
CA GLU A 168 23.89 4.72 9.28
C GLU A 168 23.09 5.97 8.83
N GLY A 169 21.89 6.19 9.36
CA GLY A 169 20.99 7.30 8.98
C GLY A 169 20.33 7.16 7.61
N LYS A 170 20.47 6.01 6.93
CA LYS A 170 19.88 5.75 5.61
C LYS A 170 18.39 5.50 5.63
N ILE A 171 17.88 4.94 6.72
CA ILE A 171 16.44 4.77 6.94
C ILE A 171 16.06 5.25 8.34
N ARG A 172 14.85 5.76 8.52
CA ARG A 172 14.39 6.27 9.82
C ARG A 172 13.49 5.29 10.55
N ASN A 173 12.57 4.66 9.82
CA ASN A 173 11.59 3.71 10.34
C ASN A 173 11.49 2.50 9.42
N ILE A 174 11.01 1.39 9.96
CA ILE A 174 10.79 0.14 9.23
C ILE A 174 9.34 -0.31 9.31
N GLY A 175 8.89 -1.03 8.28
CA GLY A 175 7.51 -1.53 8.20
C GLY A 175 7.41 -2.84 7.44
N LEU A 176 6.24 -3.46 7.53
CA LEU A 176 5.88 -4.71 6.86
C LEU A 176 4.90 -4.46 5.73
N SER A 177 4.85 -5.36 4.75
CA SER A 177 3.80 -5.38 3.75
C SER A 177 3.42 -6.82 3.40
N ASN A 178 2.14 -7.05 3.10
CA ASN A 178 1.57 -8.39 2.83
C ASN A 178 1.85 -9.40 3.95
N GLU A 179 1.98 -8.91 5.18
CA GLU A 179 2.33 -9.72 6.33
C GLU A 179 1.07 -10.27 7.03
N THR A 180 1.24 -11.39 7.68
CA THR A 180 0.21 -12.10 8.46
C THR A 180 0.18 -11.65 9.92
N PRO A 181 -0.89 -11.93 10.68
CA PRO A 181 -0.91 -11.68 12.13
C PRO A 181 0.27 -12.36 12.86
N TRP A 182 0.58 -13.61 12.49
CA TRP A 182 1.69 -14.34 13.10
C TRP A 182 3.04 -13.66 12.86
N GLY A 183 3.36 -13.33 11.60
CA GLY A 183 4.65 -12.72 11.30
C GLY A 183 4.76 -11.31 11.88
N THR A 184 3.69 -10.53 11.87
CA THR A 184 3.65 -9.21 12.50
C THR A 184 3.96 -9.32 13.99
N SER A 185 3.27 -10.22 14.71
CA SER A 185 3.49 -10.43 16.15
C SER A 185 4.90 -10.92 16.46
N LYS A 186 5.45 -11.80 15.60
CA LYS A 186 6.83 -12.32 15.79
C LYS A 186 7.88 -11.23 15.59
N PHE A 187 7.76 -10.36 14.60
CA PHE A 187 8.66 -9.21 14.43
C PHE A 187 8.62 -8.28 15.65
N LEU A 188 7.43 -8.03 16.21
CA LEU A 188 7.26 -7.17 17.38
C LEU A 188 7.85 -7.83 18.66
N GLU A 189 7.61 -9.12 18.86
CA GLU A 189 8.15 -9.90 19.98
C GLU A 189 9.68 -9.87 19.98
N ILE A 190 10.30 -10.27 18.87
CA ILE A 190 11.77 -10.31 18.72
C ILE A 190 12.38 -8.91 18.87
N SER A 191 11.76 -7.90 18.27
CA SER A 191 12.19 -6.50 18.44
C SER A 191 12.26 -6.10 19.91
N LYS A 192 11.23 -6.46 20.70
CA LYS A 192 11.19 -6.17 22.14
C LYS A 192 12.20 -6.98 22.94
N GLU A 193 12.28 -8.30 22.70
CA GLU A 193 13.16 -9.20 23.43
C GLU A 193 14.64 -8.90 23.21
N LYS A 194 15.00 -8.54 21.98
CA LYS A 194 16.38 -8.31 21.55
C LYS A 194 16.79 -6.83 21.52
N ASN A 195 15.92 -5.94 21.91
CA ASN A 195 16.12 -4.47 21.80
C ASN A 195 16.53 -4.04 20.38
N LEU A 196 15.82 -4.58 19.38
CA LEU A 196 15.99 -4.27 17.96
C LEU A 196 14.92 -3.28 17.47
N PRO A 197 15.09 -2.65 16.30
CA PRO A 197 14.13 -1.72 15.75
C PRO A 197 12.74 -2.34 15.59
N ARG A 198 11.71 -1.57 15.90
CA ARG A 198 10.31 -1.99 15.85
C ARG A 198 9.68 -1.70 14.49
N MET A 199 8.88 -2.63 13.99
CA MET A 199 8.02 -2.39 12.83
C MET A 199 6.93 -1.39 13.18
N MET A 200 6.77 -0.32 12.37
CA MET A 200 5.88 0.81 12.66
C MET A 200 4.55 0.72 11.92
N SER A 201 4.47 -0.08 10.85
CA SER A 201 3.27 -0.22 10.03
C SER A 201 3.17 -1.58 9.37
N VAL A 202 1.94 -1.95 8.99
CA VAL A 202 1.67 -3.06 8.07
C VAL A 202 0.97 -2.51 6.84
N GLN A 203 1.54 -2.69 5.65
CA GLN A 203 0.91 -2.30 4.40
C GLN A 203 0.23 -3.51 3.77
N ASN A 204 -1.09 -3.62 3.92
CA ASN A 204 -1.89 -4.74 3.45
C ASN A 204 -3.12 -4.26 2.64
N PRO A 205 -3.76 -5.14 1.84
CA PRO A 205 -4.97 -4.78 1.12
C PRO A 205 -6.12 -4.53 2.09
N TYR A 206 -6.89 -3.47 1.84
CA TYR A 206 -8.13 -3.23 2.55
C TYR A 206 -9.08 -2.38 1.72
N SER A 207 -10.30 -2.84 1.55
CA SER A 207 -11.36 -2.16 0.81
C SER A 207 -12.73 -2.73 1.18
N LEU A 208 -13.81 -2.16 0.67
CA LEU A 208 -15.16 -2.71 0.82
C LEU A 208 -15.32 -4.13 0.23
N LEU A 209 -14.43 -4.56 -0.68
CA LEU A 209 -14.43 -5.91 -1.26
C LEU A 209 -13.45 -6.87 -0.56
N ASN A 210 -12.62 -6.35 0.33
CA ASN A 210 -11.64 -7.14 1.10
C ASN A 210 -11.45 -6.56 2.50
N ARG A 211 -12.13 -7.13 3.47
CA ARG A 211 -12.05 -6.76 4.88
C ARG A 211 -11.37 -7.85 5.73
N THR A 212 -10.55 -8.70 5.09
CA THR A 212 -9.85 -9.80 5.79
C THR A 212 -8.90 -9.31 6.88
N TYR A 213 -8.40 -8.07 6.77
CA TYR A 213 -7.58 -7.43 7.80
C TYR A 213 -8.28 -7.38 9.17
N GLU A 214 -9.61 -7.23 9.18
CA GLU A 214 -10.42 -7.16 10.41
C GLU A 214 -10.43 -8.47 11.20
N VAL A 215 -10.12 -9.61 10.57
CA VAL A 215 -10.20 -10.95 11.21
C VAL A 215 -9.08 -11.17 12.22
N GLY A 216 -7.90 -10.58 12.00
CA GLY A 216 -6.77 -10.82 12.90
C GLY A 216 -5.87 -9.60 13.10
N LEU A 217 -5.44 -8.95 12.01
CA LEU A 217 -4.48 -7.85 12.07
C LEU A 217 -5.06 -6.56 12.69
N ALA A 218 -6.36 -6.33 12.61
CA ALA A 218 -6.98 -5.13 13.19
C ALA A 218 -6.74 -5.02 14.69
N GLU A 219 -6.92 -6.13 15.44
CA GLU A 219 -6.65 -6.14 16.88
C GLU A 219 -5.16 -5.93 17.18
N VAL A 220 -4.28 -6.62 16.47
CA VAL A 220 -2.82 -6.44 16.57
C VAL A 220 -2.45 -4.98 16.33
N SER A 221 -3.01 -4.37 15.27
CA SER A 221 -2.71 -2.98 14.93
C SER A 221 -3.08 -2.00 16.03
N ILE A 222 -4.24 -2.18 16.65
CA ILE A 222 -4.72 -1.29 17.72
C ILE A 222 -3.91 -1.51 19.00
N ARG A 223 -3.75 -2.74 19.45
CA ARG A 223 -3.07 -3.06 20.71
C ARG A 223 -1.59 -2.77 20.67
N GLU A 224 -0.97 -3.09 19.54
CA GLU A 224 0.47 -2.92 19.36
C GLU A 224 0.84 -1.58 18.72
N GLN A 225 -0.11 -0.69 18.43
CA GLN A 225 0.15 0.57 17.76
C GLN A 225 1.02 0.39 16.48
N ILE A 226 0.62 -0.57 15.63
CA ILE A 226 1.21 -0.83 14.33
C ILE A 226 0.12 -0.70 13.26
N GLY A 227 -0.15 0.54 12.82
CA GLY A 227 -1.32 0.84 11.99
C GLY A 227 -1.22 0.34 10.55
N LEU A 228 -2.41 0.18 9.94
CA LEU A 228 -2.54 -0.23 8.54
C LEU A 228 -2.22 0.94 7.60
N LEU A 229 -1.41 0.67 6.58
CA LEU A 229 -1.32 1.41 5.34
C LEU A 229 -2.11 0.63 4.28
N ALA A 230 -3.34 1.06 3.98
CA ALA A 230 -4.22 0.29 3.11
C ALA A 230 -3.90 0.50 1.64
N TYR A 231 -3.46 -0.53 0.94
CA TYR A 231 -3.35 -0.49 -0.52
C TYR A 231 -4.60 -1.06 -1.20
N SER A 232 -4.83 -0.68 -2.45
CA SER A 232 -6.02 -1.04 -3.27
C SER A 232 -7.37 -0.72 -2.60
N PRO A 233 -7.54 0.45 -1.99
CA PRO A 233 -8.80 0.80 -1.32
C PRO A 233 -9.98 0.88 -2.29
N LEU A 234 -9.72 1.08 -3.59
CA LEU A 234 -10.70 1.06 -4.67
C LEU A 234 -10.70 -0.26 -5.48
N ALA A 235 -10.04 -1.33 -4.97
CA ALA A 235 -10.05 -2.65 -5.60
C ALA A 235 -9.71 -2.58 -7.10
N SER A 236 -8.57 -1.97 -7.47
CA SER A 236 -8.13 -1.73 -8.86
C SER A 236 -9.14 -0.96 -9.72
N GLY A 237 -9.99 -0.16 -9.09
CA GLY A 237 -11.00 0.67 -9.74
C GLY A 237 -12.39 0.05 -9.82
N TYR A 238 -12.63 -1.14 -9.29
CA TYR A 238 -13.98 -1.71 -9.21
C TYR A 238 -14.91 -0.84 -8.35
N LEU A 239 -14.41 -0.33 -7.24
CA LEU A 239 -15.16 0.56 -6.33
C LEU A 239 -15.27 2.02 -6.81
N SER A 240 -14.82 2.33 -8.03
CA SER A 240 -15.24 3.57 -8.71
C SER A 240 -16.50 3.39 -9.57
N GLY A 241 -16.98 2.16 -9.69
CA GLY A 241 -18.16 1.84 -10.51
C GLY A 241 -17.93 1.75 -12.01
N LYS A 242 -16.72 2.06 -12.51
CA LYS A 242 -16.42 2.13 -13.96
C LYS A 242 -16.51 0.79 -14.72
N TYR A 243 -16.51 -0.34 -14.00
CA TYR A 243 -16.66 -1.67 -14.59
C TYR A 243 -18.08 -2.24 -14.47
N ARG A 244 -19.02 -1.49 -13.87
CA ARG A 244 -20.43 -1.90 -13.75
C ARG A 244 -21.06 -2.08 -15.13
N ASN A 245 -22.09 -2.91 -15.20
CA ASN A 245 -22.80 -3.22 -16.45
C ASN A 245 -21.87 -3.76 -17.55
N ASN A 246 -20.84 -4.52 -17.16
CA ASN A 246 -19.82 -5.08 -18.07
C ASN A 246 -19.05 -4.03 -18.88
N GLN A 247 -18.99 -2.80 -18.41
CA GLN A 247 -18.18 -1.77 -19.04
C GLN A 247 -16.67 -2.04 -18.82
N MET A 248 -15.86 -1.70 -19.82
CA MET A 248 -14.41 -1.85 -19.79
C MET A 248 -13.75 -0.64 -20.46
N PRO A 249 -13.61 0.50 -19.77
CA PRO A 249 -12.99 1.68 -20.36
C PRO A 249 -11.57 1.39 -20.87
N LYS A 250 -11.25 1.80 -22.10
CA LYS A 250 -10.01 1.44 -22.82
C LYS A 250 -8.72 1.67 -22.05
N ASN A 251 -8.66 2.76 -21.27
CA ASN A 251 -7.47 3.13 -20.50
C ASN A 251 -7.52 2.68 -19.04
N SER A 252 -8.48 1.80 -18.70
CA SER A 252 -8.57 1.25 -17.35
C SER A 252 -7.53 0.15 -17.14
N ARG A 253 -7.09 -0.04 -15.88
CA ARG A 253 -6.09 -1.05 -15.51
C ARG A 253 -6.43 -2.45 -16.03
N VAL A 254 -7.69 -2.86 -15.86
CA VAL A 254 -8.15 -4.19 -16.30
C VAL A 254 -8.14 -4.31 -17.82
N ALA A 255 -8.51 -3.24 -18.54
CA ALA A 255 -8.47 -3.25 -20.01
C ALA A 255 -7.04 -3.30 -20.57
N LEU A 256 -6.08 -2.65 -19.92
CA LEU A 256 -4.68 -2.60 -20.34
C LEU A 256 -3.94 -3.93 -20.11
N ASP A 257 -4.25 -4.64 -19.03
CA ASP A 257 -3.66 -5.95 -18.73
C ASP A 257 -4.67 -6.85 -17.98
N PRO A 258 -5.64 -7.45 -18.68
CA PRO A 258 -6.68 -8.27 -18.07
C PRO A 258 -6.13 -9.54 -17.39
N ASN A 259 -4.96 -10.04 -17.83
CA ASN A 259 -4.35 -11.23 -17.25
C ASN A 259 -3.64 -10.94 -15.92
N PHE A 260 -3.15 -9.74 -15.74
CA PHE A 260 -2.50 -9.33 -14.48
C PHE A 260 -3.54 -8.94 -13.41
N TRP A 261 -4.60 -8.21 -13.80
CA TRP A 261 -5.57 -7.66 -12.85
C TRP A 261 -6.73 -8.61 -12.52
N THR A 262 -6.46 -9.90 -12.32
CA THR A 262 -7.48 -10.95 -12.06
C THR A 262 -7.98 -11.00 -10.63
N ARG A 263 -7.23 -10.40 -9.66
CA ARG A 263 -7.54 -10.49 -8.23
C ARG A 263 -8.98 -10.10 -7.88
N TYR A 264 -9.49 -9.04 -8.52
CA TYR A 264 -10.81 -8.49 -8.25
C TYR A 264 -11.89 -8.98 -9.25
N ASN A 265 -11.54 -9.85 -10.19
CA ASN A 265 -12.48 -10.47 -11.11
C ASN A 265 -12.97 -11.80 -10.52
N LYS A 266 -13.87 -11.74 -9.53
CA LYS A 266 -14.45 -12.89 -8.84
C LYS A 266 -15.97 -12.92 -9.00
N PRO A 267 -16.66 -14.08 -8.86
CA PRO A 267 -18.09 -14.21 -9.10
C PRO A 267 -18.97 -13.19 -8.37
N ASN A 268 -18.63 -12.85 -7.12
CA ASN A 268 -19.43 -11.93 -6.30
C ASN A 268 -18.97 -10.47 -6.36
N THR A 269 -17.95 -10.13 -7.15
CA THR A 269 -17.42 -8.77 -7.21
C THR A 269 -18.46 -7.77 -7.69
N ASN A 270 -19.03 -7.99 -8.88
CA ASN A 270 -19.96 -7.03 -9.48
C ASN A 270 -21.24 -6.88 -8.67
N VAL A 271 -21.76 -7.99 -8.12
CA VAL A 271 -22.97 -7.96 -7.27
C VAL A 271 -22.73 -7.13 -6.00
N ALA A 272 -21.55 -7.27 -5.35
CA ALA A 272 -21.21 -6.49 -4.19
C ALA A 272 -20.97 -5.01 -4.55
N VAL A 273 -20.29 -4.72 -5.66
CA VAL A 273 -20.06 -3.34 -6.16
C VAL A 273 -21.41 -2.67 -6.46
N ASP A 274 -22.36 -3.37 -7.10
CA ASP A 274 -23.69 -2.83 -7.38
C ASP A 274 -24.45 -2.52 -6.09
N ALA A 275 -24.36 -3.39 -5.08
CA ALA A 275 -24.98 -3.13 -3.79
C ALA A 275 -24.38 -1.88 -3.09
N TYR A 276 -23.05 -1.72 -3.08
CA TYR A 276 -22.40 -0.52 -2.56
C TYR A 276 -22.74 0.74 -3.36
N TYR A 277 -22.83 0.62 -4.68
CA TYR A 277 -23.28 1.72 -5.54
C TYR A 277 -24.68 2.20 -5.20
N GLU A 278 -25.63 1.30 -4.95
CA GLU A 278 -26.99 1.68 -4.56
C GLU A 278 -27.02 2.41 -3.20
N VAL A 279 -26.14 2.01 -2.25
CA VAL A 279 -25.98 2.75 -0.99
C VAL A 279 -25.43 4.16 -1.27
N ALA A 280 -24.38 4.28 -2.08
CA ALA A 280 -23.80 5.58 -2.42
C ALA A 280 -24.85 6.48 -3.10
N LYS A 281 -25.53 5.97 -4.13
CA LYS A 281 -26.57 6.69 -4.88
C LYS A 281 -27.72 7.17 -3.99
N LYS A 282 -28.24 6.30 -3.12
CA LYS A 282 -29.33 6.63 -2.18
C LYS A 282 -28.96 7.77 -1.22
N ASN A 283 -27.68 7.88 -0.89
CA ASN A 283 -27.17 8.87 0.05
C ASN A 283 -26.49 10.07 -0.63
N ASN A 284 -26.62 10.23 -1.96
CA ASN A 284 -25.99 11.26 -2.77
C ASN A 284 -24.45 11.33 -2.59
N LEU A 285 -23.80 10.16 -2.51
CA LEU A 285 -22.36 10.02 -2.38
C LEU A 285 -21.76 9.49 -3.68
N ASP A 286 -20.51 9.87 -3.97
CA ASP A 286 -19.69 9.17 -4.95
C ASP A 286 -19.21 7.83 -4.38
N LEU A 287 -19.25 6.76 -5.17
CA LEU A 287 -18.89 5.41 -4.71
C LEU A 287 -17.40 5.31 -4.33
N ALA A 288 -16.52 5.94 -5.11
CA ALA A 288 -15.08 5.91 -4.81
C ALA A 288 -14.79 6.67 -3.51
N GLN A 289 -15.35 7.87 -3.36
CA GLN A 289 -15.19 8.68 -2.15
C GLN A 289 -15.78 7.99 -0.91
N MET A 290 -16.97 7.37 -1.02
CA MET A 290 -17.56 6.58 0.07
C MET A 290 -16.65 5.43 0.48
N SER A 291 -16.08 4.71 -0.50
CA SER A 291 -15.19 3.57 -0.25
C SER A 291 -13.88 4.00 0.42
N LEU A 292 -13.27 5.10 -0.02
CA LEU A 292 -12.06 5.66 0.58
C LEU A 292 -12.32 6.16 1.99
N LYS A 293 -13.42 6.89 2.20
CA LYS A 293 -13.80 7.40 3.51
C LYS A 293 -14.09 6.27 4.51
N PHE A 294 -14.77 5.22 4.07
CA PHE A 294 -14.97 4.03 4.91
C PHE A 294 -13.64 3.44 5.37
N CYS A 295 -12.65 3.32 4.48
CA CYS A 295 -11.32 2.84 4.85
C CYS A 295 -10.63 3.80 5.84
N GLU A 296 -10.68 5.10 5.60
CA GLU A 296 -10.08 6.11 6.47
C GLU A 296 -10.64 6.07 7.90
N LEU A 297 -11.94 5.81 8.05
CA LEU A 297 -12.61 5.81 9.35
C LEU A 297 -12.24 4.63 10.26
N GLN A 298 -11.56 3.59 9.75
CA GLN A 298 -11.24 2.42 10.56
C GLN A 298 -10.23 2.76 11.68
N PRO A 299 -10.44 2.30 12.91
CA PRO A 299 -9.60 2.64 14.06
C PRO A 299 -8.16 2.11 13.95
N PHE A 300 -7.94 1.07 13.15
CA PHE A 300 -6.63 0.50 12.86
C PHE A 300 -5.92 1.16 11.66
N MET A 301 -6.57 2.11 10.98
CA MET A 301 -6.03 2.75 9.78
C MET A 301 -5.05 3.86 10.15
N THR A 302 -3.84 3.83 9.59
CA THR A 302 -2.91 4.95 9.61
C THR A 302 -3.10 5.84 8.39
N SER A 303 -3.05 5.24 7.19
CA SER A 303 -3.21 5.99 5.94
C SER A 303 -3.76 5.12 4.82
N VAL A 304 -4.59 5.71 3.96
CA VAL A 304 -5.17 5.07 2.78
C VAL A 304 -4.35 5.42 1.55
N ILE A 305 -3.74 4.43 0.91
CA ILE A 305 -2.89 4.63 -0.27
C ILE A 305 -3.78 4.71 -1.51
N ILE A 306 -3.95 5.91 -2.05
CA ILE A 306 -4.68 6.15 -3.28
C ILE A 306 -3.74 6.03 -4.49
N GLY A 307 -4.29 5.72 -5.66
CA GLY A 307 -3.53 5.63 -6.90
C GLY A 307 -4.38 6.03 -8.08
N ALA A 308 -4.11 7.21 -8.61
CA ALA A 308 -4.82 7.78 -9.74
C ALA A 308 -4.01 7.68 -11.03
N THR A 309 -4.69 7.53 -12.18
CA THR A 309 -4.08 7.61 -13.51
C THR A 309 -4.43 8.91 -14.23
N THR A 310 -5.32 9.73 -13.67
CA THR A 310 -5.68 11.06 -14.16
C THR A 310 -5.78 12.03 -13.00
N MET A 311 -5.61 13.32 -13.27
CA MET A 311 -5.79 14.38 -12.27
C MET A 311 -7.22 14.47 -11.74
N GLU A 312 -8.22 14.15 -12.56
CA GLU A 312 -9.63 14.09 -12.12
C GLU A 312 -9.82 13.02 -11.04
N GLN A 313 -9.29 11.81 -11.26
CA GLN A 313 -9.32 10.75 -10.25
C GLN A 313 -8.59 11.17 -8.98
N LEU A 314 -7.40 11.77 -9.09
CA LEU A 314 -6.63 12.22 -7.92
C LEU A 314 -7.41 13.25 -7.09
N LYS A 315 -8.04 14.22 -7.73
CA LYS A 315 -8.88 15.23 -7.07
C LYS A 315 -10.06 14.57 -6.34
N THR A 316 -10.80 13.71 -7.04
CA THR A 316 -11.93 12.96 -6.46
C THR A 316 -11.50 12.15 -5.25
N ASP A 317 -10.39 11.41 -5.36
CA ASP A 317 -9.89 10.58 -4.27
C ASP A 317 -9.47 11.42 -3.05
N ILE A 318 -8.79 12.54 -3.26
CA ILE A 318 -8.36 13.46 -2.17
C ILE A 318 -9.56 14.11 -1.49
N GLU A 319 -10.57 14.51 -2.23
CA GLU A 319 -11.79 15.13 -1.70
C GLU A 319 -12.57 14.22 -0.75
N SER A 320 -12.34 12.90 -0.81
CA SER A 320 -12.94 11.92 0.10
C SER A 320 -12.72 12.24 1.58
N VAL A 321 -11.65 12.96 1.95
CA VAL A 321 -11.37 13.37 3.34
C VAL A 321 -12.44 14.28 3.92
N ASN A 322 -13.16 15.01 3.06
CA ASN A 322 -14.21 15.96 3.44
C ASN A 322 -15.57 15.29 3.64
N LEU A 323 -15.71 14.03 3.23
CA LEU A 323 -16.96 13.31 3.40
C LEU A 323 -17.23 13.02 4.88
N ASN A 324 -18.53 13.02 5.22
CA ASN A 324 -19.03 12.46 6.47
C ASN A 324 -19.95 11.27 6.16
N LEU A 325 -19.60 10.10 6.65
CA LEU A 325 -20.47 8.92 6.59
C LEU A 325 -21.22 8.80 7.92
N ASN A 326 -22.53 9.00 7.90
CA ASN A 326 -23.35 8.82 9.10
C ASN A 326 -23.52 7.33 9.45
N ASP A 327 -24.02 7.06 10.66
CA ASP A 327 -24.17 5.70 11.17
C ASP A 327 -25.07 4.82 10.29
N GLU A 328 -26.08 5.40 9.62
CA GLU A 328 -26.97 4.66 8.75
C GLU A 328 -26.24 4.18 7.48
N VAL A 329 -25.37 5.00 6.88
CA VAL A 329 -24.51 4.61 5.74
C VAL A 329 -23.55 3.50 6.16
N ILE A 330 -22.89 3.65 7.31
CA ILE A 330 -21.98 2.62 7.85
C ILE A 330 -22.72 1.31 8.10
N LYS A 331 -23.92 1.36 8.66
CA LYS A 331 -24.77 0.18 8.87
C LYS A 331 -25.11 -0.50 7.55
N GLN A 332 -25.55 0.25 6.52
CA GLN A 332 -25.86 -0.30 5.20
C GLN A 332 -24.63 -0.96 4.56
N ILE A 333 -23.44 -0.34 4.66
CA ILE A 333 -22.18 -0.93 4.21
C ILE A 333 -21.92 -2.26 4.93
N ASN A 334 -22.10 -2.32 6.24
CA ASN A 334 -21.86 -3.52 7.03
C ASN A 334 -22.87 -4.65 6.71
N GLU A 335 -24.12 -4.33 6.38
CA GLU A 335 -25.10 -5.34 5.93
C GLU A 335 -24.71 -5.96 4.57
N ILE A 336 -24.12 -5.17 3.67
CA ILE A 336 -23.58 -5.70 2.41
C ILE A 336 -22.43 -6.66 2.67
N GLN A 337 -21.50 -6.32 3.58
CA GLN A 337 -20.40 -7.19 3.97
C GLN A 337 -20.87 -8.52 4.56
N LYS A 338 -21.96 -8.51 5.36
CA LYS A 338 -22.54 -9.75 5.88
C LYS A 338 -23.12 -10.63 4.78
N LYS A 339 -23.73 -10.00 3.75
CA LYS A 339 -24.32 -10.72 2.62
C LYS A 339 -23.27 -11.24 1.63
N TYR A 340 -22.19 -10.48 1.41
CA TYR A 340 -21.11 -10.80 0.49
C TYR A 340 -19.75 -10.67 1.19
N PRO A 341 -19.42 -11.61 2.12
CA PRO A 341 -18.22 -11.49 2.93
C PRO A 341 -16.95 -11.64 2.08
N ASN A 342 -16.11 -10.62 2.06
CA ASN A 342 -14.81 -10.61 1.38
C ASN A 342 -14.85 -11.16 -0.04
N PRO A 343 -15.61 -10.58 -0.97
CA PRO A 343 -15.74 -11.14 -2.32
C PRO A 343 -14.41 -11.19 -3.08
N CYS A 344 -13.43 -10.38 -2.68
CA CYS A 344 -12.11 -10.33 -3.31
C CYS A 344 -10.96 -10.25 -2.29
N PRO A 345 -10.76 -11.28 -1.48
CA PRO A 345 -9.72 -11.31 -0.44
C PRO A 345 -8.29 -11.31 -1.02
#